data_68b3f0e2d86e06b55c6afd4069518c06
#
_entry.id   68b3f0e2d86e06b55c6afd4069518c06
#
_cell.length_a   1.000
_cell.length_b   1.000
_cell.length_c   1.000
_cell.angle_alpha   90.00
_cell.angle_beta   90.00
_cell.angle_gamma   90.00
#
_symmetry.space_group_name_H-M   'P 1'
#
loop_
_entity.id
_entity.type
_entity.pdbx_description
1 polymer ?
#
loop_
_entity_poly.entity_id
_entity_poly.type
_entity_poly.pdbx_seq_one_letter_code
_entity_poly.pdbx_strand_id
1 'polypeptide(L)'
;MKKSQLIQIARATWLGIVVLMVCLLSSVRAQAPETLVATASVKNASGASLSVPVTASITRFASDAERDALLAAVKKGGTAAARQLLEKGADAGSIELGSRKTAIKYAYARTLGGGDRLLTLVTAQPVFFLGAGAPEAKPKAGYDLGLVLLELKASGPGKGELVPAAKVRVDAQNAIVTEDYGAEMVQLTNVVKK
;
A
#
# COMPACT_ATOMS: atom_id res chain seq x y z
N MET A 1 -34.84 -52.95 -19.54
CA MET A 1 -34.66 -52.14 -18.31
C MET A 1 -33.23 -51.56 -18.11
N LYS A 2 -32.33 -51.45 -19.10
CA LYS A 2 -30.95 -50.95 -18.93
C LYS A 2 -30.66 -49.52 -19.45
N LYS A 3 -31.51 -48.96 -20.32
CA LYS A 3 -31.29 -47.61 -20.90
C LYS A 3 -31.70 -46.43 -20.02
N SER A 4 -32.70 -46.59 -19.14
CA SER A 4 -33.18 -45.50 -18.29
C SER A 4 -32.25 -45.17 -17.11
N GLN A 5 -31.47 -46.14 -16.61
CA GLN A 5 -30.55 -45.96 -15.51
C GLN A 5 -29.29 -45.18 -15.94
N LEU A 6 -28.81 -45.39 -17.17
CA LEU A 6 -27.63 -44.66 -17.70
C LEU A 6 -27.91 -43.16 -17.91
N ILE A 7 -29.13 -42.78 -18.25
CA ILE A 7 -29.53 -41.37 -18.45
C ILE A 7 -29.62 -40.62 -17.11
N GLN A 8 -30.00 -41.31 -16.04
CA GLN A 8 -30.09 -40.69 -14.70
C GLN A 8 -28.70 -40.43 -14.10
N ILE A 9 -27.74 -41.34 -14.31
CA ILE A 9 -26.36 -41.18 -13.83
C ILE A 9 -25.65 -40.03 -14.55
N ALA A 10 -25.88 -39.89 -15.87
CA ALA A 10 -25.29 -38.78 -16.64
C ALA A 10 -25.84 -37.39 -16.23
N ARG A 11 -27.11 -37.31 -15.84
CA ARG A 11 -27.72 -36.06 -15.38
C ARG A 11 -27.23 -35.65 -14.00
N ALA A 12 -27.00 -36.60 -13.11
CA ALA A 12 -26.49 -36.29 -11.76
C ALA A 12 -25.02 -35.81 -11.76
N THR A 13 -24.21 -36.35 -12.67
CA THR A 13 -22.80 -35.89 -12.82
C THR A 13 -22.69 -34.51 -13.43
N TRP A 14 -23.57 -34.13 -14.36
CA TRP A 14 -23.58 -32.79 -14.97
C TRP A 14 -23.99 -31.71 -13.96
N LEU A 15 -25.01 -31.97 -13.12
CA LEU A 15 -25.40 -31.02 -12.05
C LEU A 15 -24.29 -30.83 -11.01
N GLY A 16 -23.56 -31.87 -10.68
CA GLY A 16 -22.44 -31.79 -9.72
C GLY A 16 -21.28 -30.93 -10.24
N ILE A 17 -20.96 -31.01 -11.52
CA ILE A 17 -19.87 -30.21 -12.14
C ILE A 17 -20.26 -28.72 -12.23
N VAL A 18 -21.51 -28.40 -12.53
CA VAL A 18 -21.97 -27.01 -12.62
C VAL A 18 -21.99 -26.34 -11.25
N VAL A 19 -22.38 -27.04 -10.19
CA VAL A 19 -22.37 -26.51 -8.82
C VAL A 19 -20.93 -26.31 -8.32
N LEU A 20 -19.99 -27.22 -8.65
CA LEU A 20 -18.59 -27.07 -8.29
C LEU A 20 -17.92 -25.90 -9.01
N MET A 21 -18.31 -25.61 -10.25
CA MET A 21 -17.75 -24.50 -11.04
C MET A 21 -18.24 -23.11 -10.55
N VAL A 22 -19.45 -23.03 -9.99
CA VAL A 22 -19.99 -21.79 -9.41
C VAL A 22 -19.31 -21.43 -8.08
N CYS A 23 -18.86 -22.41 -7.30
CA CYS A 23 -18.15 -22.13 -6.03
C CYS A 23 -16.72 -21.59 -6.22
N LEU A 24 -16.13 -21.70 -7.43
CA LEU A 24 -14.78 -21.18 -7.72
C LEU A 24 -14.77 -19.71 -8.15
N LEU A 25 -15.91 -19.06 -8.29
CA LEU A 25 -16.02 -17.61 -8.42
C LEU A 25 -15.92 -16.95 -7.04
N SER A 26 -14.87 -17.28 -6.30
CA SER A 26 -14.48 -16.49 -5.14
C SER A 26 -14.22 -15.08 -5.61
N SER A 27 -15.18 -14.20 -5.38
CA SER A 27 -15.11 -12.79 -5.72
C SER A 27 -13.85 -12.20 -5.03
N VAL A 28 -12.79 -12.05 -5.79
CA VAL A 28 -11.70 -11.15 -5.39
C VAL A 28 -12.36 -9.77 -5.28
N ARG A 29 -12.78 -9.41 -4.07
CA ARG A 29 -13.29 -8.06 -3.81
C ARG A 29 -12.11 -7.11 -3.99
N ALA A 30 -11.99 -6.55 -5.18
CA ALA A 30 -11.12 -5.41 -5.38
C ALA A 30 -11.56 -4.32 -4.40
N GLN A 31 -10.64 -3.86 -3.57
CA GLN A 31 -10.92 -2.75 -2.66
C GLN A 31 -11.24 -1.52 -3.50
N ALA A 32 -12.31 -0.81 -3.12
CA ALA A 32 -12.74 0.40 -3.82
C ALA A 32 -11.70 1.52 -3.66
N PRO A 33 -11.57 2.40 -4.65
CA PRO A 33 -10.77 3.61 -4.52
C PRO A 33 -11.15 4.40 -3.28
N GLU A 34 -10.15 5.01 -2.62
CA GLU A 34 -10.40 5.83 -1.44
C GLU A 34 -9.42 6.99 -1.35
N THR A 35 -9.86 8.09 -0.72
CA THR A 35 -9.04 9.25 -0.41
C THR A 35 -8.92 9.36 1.11
N LEU A 36 -7.69 9.46 1.58
CA LEU A 36 -7.35 9.64 2.98
C LEU A 36 -6.75 11.03 3.17
N VAL A 37 -7.13 11.70 4.23
CA VAL A 37 -6.52 12.97 4.66
C VAL A 37 -5.90 12.78 6.03
N ALA A 38 -4.78 13.46 6.25
CA ALA A 38 -4.03 13.40 7.50
C ALA A 38 -3.35 14.73 7.76
N THR A 39 -2.83 14.90 8.98
CA THR A 39 -1.95 16.00 9.34
C THR A 39 -0.54 15.44 9.57
N ALA A 40 0.43 15.94 8.81
CA ALA A 40 1.84 15.67 9.02
C ALA A 40 2.42 16.67 10.01
N SER A 41 3.20 16.17 10.97
CA SER A 41 4.01 17.01 11.85
C SER A 41 5.47 16.95 11.39
N VAL A 42 5.98 18.05 10.88
CA VAL A 42 7.36 18.18 10.40
C VAL A 42 8.09 19.24 11.22
N LYS A 43 9.39 19.06 11.43
CA LYS A 43 10.24 20.07 12.03
C LYS A 43 10.91 20.90 10.93
N ASN A 44 10.95 22.20 11.10
CA ASN A 44 11.74 23.05 10.23
C ASN A 44 13.21 23.09 10.68
N ALA A 45 14.06 23.77 9.90
CA ALA A 45 15.49 23.90 10.20
C ALA A 45 15.80 24.57 11.57
N SER A 46 14.88 25.34 12.14
CA SER A 46 14.99 25.92 13.47
C SER A 46 14.45 25.04 14.59
N GLY A 47 13.98 23.81 14.28
CA GLY A 47 13.41 22.86 15.24
C GLY A 47 11.94 23.11 15.60
N ALA A 48 11.31 24.14 15.02
CA ALA A 48 9.89 24.39 15.24
C ALA A 48 9.02 23.39 14.49
N SER A 49 7.99 22.84 15.16
CA SER A 49 7.02 21.95 14.53
C SER A 49 6.06 22.71 13.61
N LEU A 50 5.86 22.20 12.42
CA LEU A 50 4.91 22.69 11.44
C LEU A 50 3.91 21.59 11.11
N SER A 51 2.63 21.94 11.10
CA SER A 51 1.57 21.04 10.66
C SER A 51 1.25 21.26 9.19
N VAL A 52 1.28 20.18 8.41
CA VAL A 52 1.07 20.20 6.97
C VAL A 52 -0.02 19.20 6.60
N PRO A 53 -1.01 19.60 5.76
CA PRO A 53 -1.99 18.65 5.27
C PRO A 53 -1.35 17.63 4.33
N VAL A 54 -1.78 16.38 4.46
CA VAL A 54 -1.42 15.26 3.58
C VAL A 54 -2.71 14.69 3.00
N THR A 55 -2.72 14.46 1.70
CA THR A 55 -3.81 13.74 1.03
C THR A 55 -3.24 12.56 0.28
N ALA A 56 -3.72 11.36 0.59
CA ALA A 56 -3.42 10.14 -0.16
C ALA A 56 -4.65 9.71 -0.94
N SER A 57 -4.60 9.81 -2.26
CA SER A 57 -5.66 9.35 -3.18
C SER A 57 -5.26 8.00 -3.74
N ILE A 58 -5.96 6.94 -3.34
CA ILE A 58 -5.71 5.56 -3.76
C ILE A 58 -6.74 5.19 -4.82
N THR A 59 -6.32 4.90 -6.02
CA THR A 59 -7.18 4.55 -7.15
C THR A 59 -7.33 3.05 -7.32
N ARG A 60 -6.33 2.29 -6.89
CA ARG A 60 -6.36 0.82 -6.85
C ARG A 60 -5.50 0.28 -5.72
N PHE A 61 -5.84 -0.90 -5.25
CA PHE A 61 -5.02 -1.68 -4.34
C PHE A 61 -4.30 -2.79 -5.09
N ALA A 62 -3.12 -3.13 -4.61
CA ALA A 62 -2.34 -4.25 -5.11
C ALA A 62 -3.02 -5.57 -4.76
N SER A 63 -2.97 -6.52 -5.68
CA SER A 63 -3.35 -7.91 -5.45
C SER A 63 -2.32 -8.64 -4.58
N ASP A 64 -2.69 -9.80 -4.07
CA ASP A 64 -1.74 -10.66 -3.34
C ASP A 64 -0.55 -11.08 -4.22
N ALA A 65 -0.78 -11.31 -5.51
CA ALA A 65 0.29 -11.61 -6.46
C ALA A 65 1.28 -10.44 -6.64
N GLU A 66 0.78 -9.20 -6.73
CA GLU A 66 1.63 -8.01 -6.78
C GLU A 66 2.40 -7.80 -5.48
N ARG A 67 1.76 -8.06 -4.33
CA ARG A 67 2.43 -8.06 -3.02
C ARG A 67 3.56 -9.07 -2.99
N ASP A 68 3.30 -10.31 -3.36
CA ASP A 68 4.30 -11.38 -3.31
C ASP A 68 5.46 -11.11 -4.27
N ALA A 69 5.19 -10.55 -5.45
CA ALA A 69 6.22 -10.11 -6.39
C ALA A 69 7.10 -8.99 -5.79
N LEU A 70 6.50 -8.00 -5.12
CA LEU A 70 7.25 -6.93 -4.47
C LEU A 70 8.09 -7.44 -3.29
N LEU A 71 7.53 -8.33 -2.45
CA LEU A 71 8.26 -8.97 -1.36
C LEU A 71 9.45 -9.78 -1.88
N ALA A 72 9.26 -10.54 -2.97
CA ALA A 72 10.34 -11.30 -3.61
C ALA A 72 11.43 -10.38 -4.16
N ALA A 73 11.07 -9.26 -4.78
CA ALA A 73 12.02 -8.27 -5.27
C ALA A 73 12.86 -7.67 -4.13
N VAL A 74 12.21 -7.28 -3.02
CA VAL A 74 12.90 -6.77 -1.83
C VAL A 74 13.85 -7.83 -1.25
N LYS A 75 13.41 -9.08 -1.10
CA LYS A 75 14.25 -10.18 -0.58
C LYS A 75 15.46 -10.46 -1.47
N LYS A 76 15.32 -10.33 -2.79
CA LYS A 76 16.37 -10.65 -3.77
C LYS A 76 17.41 -9.54 -3.91
N GLY A 77 17.00 -8.28 -3.91
CA GLY A 77 17.88 -7.16 -4.25
C GLY A 77 17.55 -5.86 -3.52
N GLY A 78 16.87 -5.95 -2.38
CA GLY A 78 16.59 -4.82 -1.51
C GLY A 78 15.78 -3.71 -2.18
N THR A 79 16.02 -2.49 -1.73
CA THR A 79 15.33 -1.28 -2.20
C THR A 79 15.47 -1.04 -3.71
N ALA A 80 16.64 -1.32 -4.30
CA ALA A 80 16.89 -1.10 -5.73
C ALA A 80 16.02 -2.01 -6.60
N ALA A 81 15.91 -3.30 -6.26
CA ALA A 81 15.07 -4.24 -7.01
C ALA A 81 13.57 -3.91 -6.83
N ALA A 82 13.16 -3.51 -5.64
CA ALA A 82 11.81 -3.02 -5.39
C ALA A 82 11.47 -1.82 -6.26
N ARG A 83 12.36 -0.81 -6.30
CA ARG A 83 12.20 0.37 -7.13
C ARG A 83 12.02 0.02 -8.61
N GLN A 84 12.91 -0.81 -9.17
CA GLN A 84 12.84 -1.22 -10.58
C GLN A 84 11.51 -1.92 -10.92
N LEU A 85 10.97 -2.73 -9.99
CA LEU A 85 9.67 -3.36 -10.17
C LEU A 85 8.54 -2.32 -10.15
N LEU A 86 8.57 -1.41 -9.18
CA LEU A 86 7.55 -0.38 -8.99
C LEU A 86 7.51 0.63 -10.15
N GLU A 87 8.66 1.03 -10.68
CA GLU A 87 8.75 1.95 -11.84
C GLU A 87 8.03 1.41 -13.07
N LYS A 88 8.04 0.09 -13.28
CA LYS A 88 7.37 -0.58 -14.40
C LYS A 88 5.86 -0.76 -14.17
N GLY A 89 5.42 -0.68 -12.92
CA GLY A 89 4.02 -0.86 -12.54
C GLY A 89 3.17 0.37 -12.82
N ALA A 90 1.86 0.14 -12.99
CA ALA A 90 0.89 1.23 -13.08
C ALA A 90 0.78 1.96 -11.74
N ASP A 91 0.39 3.23 -11.78
CA ASP A 91 0.15 4.01 -10.58
C ASP A 91 -1.04 3.45 -9.79
N ALA A 92 -0.87 3.37 -8.48
CA ALA A 92 -1.91 2.98 -7.55
C ALA A 92 -2.64 4.21 -6.97
N GLY A 93 -2.14 5.41 -7.27
CA GLY A 93 -2.70 6.65 -6.78
C GLY A 93 -1.65 7.75 -6.66
N SER A 94 -1.87 8.68 -5.75
CA SER A 94 -0.95 9.77 -5.46
C SER A 94 -0.99 10.18 -4.00
N ILE A 95 0.14 10.68 -3.50
CA ILE A 95 0.24 11.36 -2.22
C ILE A 95 0.59 12.83 -2.47
N GLU A 96 -0.14 13.71 -1.81
CA GLU A 96 0.11 15.15 -1.82
C GLU A 96 0.56 15.58 -0.42
N LEU A 97 1.72 16.20 -0.35
CA LEU A 97 2.32 16.74 0.87
C LEU A 97 2.62 18.22 0.63
N GLY A 98 1.82 19.09 1.22
CA GLY A 98 1.84 20.52 0.88
C GLY A 98 1.45 20.73 -0.59
N SER A 99 2.32 21.37 -1.37
CA SER A 99 2.10 21.63 -2.81
C SER A 99 2.67 20.55 -3.73
N ARG A 100 3.33 19.52 -3.20
CA ARG A 100 3.94 18.46 -3.99
C ARG A 100 3.07 17.21 -4.07
N LYS A 101 2.98 16.67 -5.27
CA LYS A 101 2.29 15.43 -5.59
C LYS A 101 3.29 14.38 -6.07
N THR A 102 3.24 13.20 -5.45
CA THR A 102 4.08 12.05 -5.80
C THR A 102 3.19 10.85 -6.13
N ALA A 103 3.52 10.11 -7.19
CA ALA A 103 2.77 8.92 -7.56
C ALA A 103 2.99 7.80 -6.54
N ILE A 104 1.91 7.20 -6.06
CA ILE A 104 1.92 5.95 -5.32
C ILE A 104 1.97 4.83 -6.35
N LYS A 105 2.97 3.97 -6.27
CA LYS A 105 3.14 2.81 -7.16
C LYS A 105 2.57 1.53 -6.59
N TYR A 106 2.45 1.46 -5.27
CA TYR A 106 1.94 0.30 -4.57
C TYR A 106 1.08 0.76 -3.39
N ALA A 107 -0.12 0.20 -3.28
CA ALA A 107 -1.02 0.39 -2.16
C ALA A 107 -1.59 -0.97 -1.76
N TYR A 108 -1.36 -1.39 -0.54
CA TYR A 108 -1.85 -2.66 -0.02
C TYR A 108 -2.50 -2.46 1.35
N ALA A 109 -3.67 -3.05 1.54
CA ALA A 109 -4.40 -2.97 2.79
C ALA A 109 -4.52 -4.36 3.41
N ARG A 110 -4.14 -4.45 4.67
CA ARG A 110 -4.32 -5.63 5.52
C ARG A 110 -5.34 -5.33 6.59
N THR A 111 -6.34 -6.18 6.71
CA THR A 111 -7.32 -6.10 7.81
C THR A 111 -6.65 -6.57 9.11
N LEU A 112 -6.87 -5.81 10.17
CA LEU A 112 -6.47 -6.10 11.54
C LEU A 112 -7.70 -6.55 12.34
N GLY A 113 -7.50 -6.95 13.59
CA GLY A 113 -8.60 -7.24 14.50
C GLY A 113 -9.52 -6.03 14.72
N GLY A 114 -10.80 -6.26 14.98
CA GLY A 114 -11.77 -5.20 15.29
C GLY A 114 -12.21 -4.33 14.09
N GLY A 115 -11.85 -4.70 12.85
CA GLY A 115 -12.17 -3.93 11.66
C GLY A 115 -11.18 -2.82 11.33
N ASP A 116 -10.12 -2.68 12.10
CA ASP A 116 -8.99 -1.81 11.80
C ASP A 116 -8.26 -2.28 10.54
N ARG A 117 -7.59 -1.38 9.84
CA ARG A 117 -6.79 -1.70 8.65
C ARG A 117 -5.39 -1.08 8.75
N LEU A 118 -4.41 -1.82 8.28
CA LEU A 118 -3.06 -1.30 8.04
C LEU A 118 -2.85 -1.13 6.54
N LEU A 119 -2.59 0.10 6.11
CA LEU A 119 -2.26 0.41 4.73
C LEU A 119 -0.75 0.63 4.58
N THR A 120 -0.19 0.01 3.55
CA THR A 120 1.18 0.23 3.12
C THR A 120 1.15 0.89 1.75
N LEU A 121 1.67 2.11 1.64
CA LEU A 121 1.79 2.84 0.38
C LEU A 121 3.28 3.01 0.07
N VAL A 122 3.68 2.72 -1.17
CA VAL A 122 5.07 2.86 -1.61
C VAL A 122 5.14 3.67 -2.89
N THR A 123 6.06 4.61 -2.93
CA THR A 123 6.40 5.39 -4.12
C THR A 123 7.71 4.89 -4.72
N ALA A 124 7.92 5.03 -6.03
CA ALA A 124 9.18 4.66 -6.69
C ALA A 124 10.23 5.78 -6.64
N GLN A 125 9.94 6.85 -5.92
CA GLN A 125 10.83 7.99 -5.68
C GLN A 125 10.57 8.55 -4.30
N PRO A 126 11.53 9.26 -3.69
CA PRO A 126 11.33 9.90 -2.40
C PRO A 126 10.18 10.92 -2.41
N VAL A 127 9.50 11.05 -1.26
CA VAL A 127 8.42 12.01 -1.05
C VAL A 127 9.00 13.22 -0.32
N PHE A 128 9.26 14.29 -1.03
CA PHE A 128 9.79 15.52 -0.43
C PHE A 128 8.71 16.53 -0.16
N PHE A 129 8.86 17.18 0.98
CA PHE A 129 8.09 18.36 1.36
C PHE A 129 8.91 19.61 1.05
N LEU A 130 8.37 20.47 0.19
CA LEU A 130 8.84 21.84 0.03
C LEU A 130 7.92 22.78 0.81
N GLY A 131 8.32 23.11 2.00
CA GLY A 131 7.62 24.10 2.81
C GLY A 131 8.56 24.69 3.86
N ALA A 132 8.35 25.93 4.22
CA ALA A 132 8.97 26.60 5.35
C ALA A 132 10.51 26.60 5.38
N GLY A 133 11.17 26.79 4.22
CA GLY A 133 12.61 26.98 4.16
C GLY A 133 13.45 25.71 4.41
N ALA A 134 12.84 24.53 4.33
CA ALA A 134 13.61 23.31 4.33
C ALA A 134 14.44 23.22 3.04
N PRO A 135 15.77 23.03 3.14
CA PRO A 135 16.59 22.83 1.96
C PRO A 135 16.11 21.59 1.21
N GLU A 136 16.18 21.64 -0.14
CA GLU A 136 15.84 20.49 -0.96
C GLU A 136 16.79 19.33 -0.59
N ALA A 137 16.27 18.37 0.18
CA ALA A 137 17.04 17.22 0.59
C ALA A 137 17.32 16.38 -0.65
N LYS A 138 18.58 16.33 -1.09
CA LYS A 138 19.00 15.39 -2.13
C LYS A 138 18.89 13.98 -1.56
N PRO A 139 18.24 13.04 -2.27
CA PRO A 139 18.17 11.67 -1.80
C PRO A 139 19.58 11.10 -1.61
N LYS A 140 19.83 10.51 -0.48
CA LYS A 140 21.04 9.72 -0.25
C LYS A 140 20.95 8.46 -1.13
N ALA A 141 22.03 8.08 -1.81
CA ALA A 141 22.06 6.91 -2.67
C ALA A 141 21.55 5.64 -1.95
N GLY A 142 20.62 4.92 -2.55
CA GLY A 142 19.98 3.73 -1.99
C GLY A 142 18.75 3.98 -1.12
N TYR A 143 18.35 5.25 -0.91
CA TYR A 143 17.12 5.63 -0.20
C TYR A 143 16.10 6.17 -1.21
N ASP A 144 15.71 5.30 -2.14
CA ASP A 144 15.04 5.71 -3.37
C ASP A 144 13.52 5.59 -3.31
N LEU A 145 12.96 5.12 -2.19
CA LEU A 145 11.53 4.91 -2.02
C LEU A 145 10.96 5.83 -0.95
N GLY A 146 9.72 6.30 -1.15
CA GLY A 146 8.88 6.78 -0.06
C GLY A 146 8.01 5.64 0.47
N LEU A 147 7.88 5.55 1.78
CA LEU A 147 7.04 4.55 2.44
C LEU A 147 6.05 5.25 3.37
N VAL A 148 4.78 4.90 3.26
CA VAL A 148 3.72 5.39 4.16
C VAL A 148 3.03 4.20 4.78
N LEU A 149 2.97 4.18 6.08
CA LEU A 149 2.25 3.19 6.88
C LEU A 149 1.11 3.89 7.61
N LEU A 150 -0.13 3.49 7.37
CA LEU A 150 -1.32 4.09 7.97
C LEU A 150 -2.11 3.02 8.72
N GLU A 151 -2.34 3.25 9.99
CA GLU A 151 -3.26 2.49 10.81
C GLU A 151 -4.62 3.19 10.82
N LEU A 152 -5.57 2.66 10.07
CA LEU A 152 -6.94 3.17 10.01
C LEU A 152 -7.79 2.45 11.05
N LYS A 153 -8.48 3.21 11.87
CA LYS A 153 -9.40 2.69 12.87
C LYS A 153 -10.78 2.44 12.25
N ALA A 154 -11.46 1.40 12.74
CA ALA A 154 -12.86 1.14 12.38
C ALA A 154 -13.77 2.29 12.83
N SER A 155 -13.39 2.97 13.92
CA SER A 155 -14.06 4.16 14.41
C SER A 155 -13.04 5.20 14.88
N GLY A 156 -13.27 6.46 14.53
CA GLY A 156 -12.39 7.58 14.88
C GLY A 156 -11.16 7.72 13.96
N PRO A 157 -10.31 8.69 14.26
CA PRO A 157 -9.13 8.98 13.45
C PRO A 157 -8.04 7.91 13.63
N GLY A 158 -7.38 7.59 12.54
CA GLY A 158 -6.19 6.77 12.51
C GLY A 158 -4.91 7.58 12.74
N LYS A 159 -3.79 6.90 12.62
CA LYS A 159 -2.45 7.46 12.71
C LYS A 159 -1.54 6.79 11.68
N GLY A 160 -0.35 7.32 11.48
CA GLY A 160 0.61 6.70 10.59
C GLY A 160 1.97 7.38 10.60
N GLU A 161 2.80 6.88 9.70
CA GLU A 161 4.15 7.35 9.49
C GLU A 161 4.42 7.51 8.01
N LEU A 162 5.08 8.59 7.64
CA LEU A 162 5.65 8.79 6.31
C LEU A 162 7.16 8.81 6.45
N VAL A 163 7.82 7.90 5.76
CA VAL A 163 9.27 7.89 5.58
C VAL A 163 9.58 8.46 4.20
N PRO A 164 10.06 9.70 4.11
CA PRO A 164 10.21 10.39 2.83
C PRO A 164 11.22 9.72 1.89
N ALA A 165 12.29 9.17 2.45
CA ALA A 165 13.34 8.46 1.73
C ALA A 165 13.76 7.23 2.56
N ALA A 166 13.47 6.04 2.06
CA ALA A 166 13.63 4.79 2.79
C ALA A 166 14.51 3.78 2.07
N LYS A 167 15.28 3.03 2.85
CA LYS A 167 15.65 1.66 2.53
C LYS A 167 14.61 0.74 3.14
N VAL A 168 14.23 -0.28 2.39
CA VAL A 168 13.19 -1.22 2.82
C VAL A 168 13.72 -2.64 2.90
N ARG A 169 13.16 -3.39 3.84
CA ARG A 169 13.36 -4.84 3.98
C ARG A 169 12.02 -5.53 4.19
N VAL A 170 12.05 -6.84 4.12
CA VAL A 170 10.90 -7.68 4.48
C VAL A 170 11.11 -8.18 5.91
N ASP A 171 10.12 -8.00 6.77
CA ASP A 171 10.15 -8.50 8.16
C ASP A 171 9.73 -9.97 8.28
N ALA A 172 9.72 -10.50 9.49
CA ALA A 172 9.32 -11.87 9.80
C ALA A 172 7.82 -12.14 9.53
N GLN A 173 7.00 -11.11 9.47
CA GLN A 173 5.57 -11.16 9.15
C GLN A 173 5.27 -11.00 7.67
N ASN A 174 6.30 -11.05 6.79
CA ASN A 174 6.20 -10.77 5.36
C ASN A 174 5.55 -9.40 5.06
N ALA A 175 5.90 -8.39 5.83
CA ALA A 175 5.54 -7.00 5.56
C ALA A 175 6.77 -6.21 5.07
N ILE A 176 6.52 -5.20 4.22
CA ILE A 176 7.55 -4.24 3.85
C ILE A 176 7.66 -3.24 4.98
N VAL A 177 8.85 -3.15 5.54
CA VAL A 177 9.17 -2.23 6.64
C VAL A 177 10.42 -1.43 6.30
N THR A 178 10.60 -0.32 6.97
CA THR A 178 11.81 0.49 6.86
C THR A 178 12.99 -0.25 7.46
N GLU A 179 14.08 -0.34 6.71
CA GLU A 179 15.38 -0.82 7.17
C GLU A 179 16.19 0.34 7.73
N ASP A 180 16.19 1.46 7.02
CA ASP A 180 16.93 2.66 7.37
C ASP A 180 16.29 3.90 6.72
N TYR A 181 16.58 5.08 7.27
CA TYR A 181 16.01 6.38 6.90
C TYR A 181 17.03 7.25 6.19
N GLY A 182 16.68 7.74 5.02
CA GLY A 182 17.47 8.75 4.29
C GLY A 182 17.05 10.19 4.61
N ALA A 183 15.93 10.36 5.32
CA ALA A 183 15.39 11.63 5.79
C ALA A 183 14.57 11.41 7.06
N GLU A 184 14.32 12.47 7.83
CA GLU A 184 13.54 12.38 9.07
C GLU A 184 12.13 11.83 8.80
N MET A 185 11.69 10.91 9.64
CA MET A 185 10.36 10.32 9.59
C MET A 185 9.31 11.35 10.02
N VAL A 186 8.20 11.39 9.30
CA VAL A 186 7.09 12.30 9.53
C VAL A 186 5.94 11.56 10.17
N GLN A 187 5.50 12.00 11.33
CA GLN A 187 4.32 11.45 11.99
C GLN A 187 3.04 11.97 11.33
N LEU A 188 2.12 11.06 11.07
CA LEU A 188 0.81 11.35 10.52
C LEU A 188 -0.27 11.14 11.59
N THR A 189 -1.06 12.17 11.85
CA THR A 189 -2.16 12.16 12.80
C THR A 189 -3.48 12.48 12.12
N ASN A 190 -4.59 12.21 12.80
CA ASN A 190 -5.93 12.49 12.29
C ASN A 190 -6.19 11.89 10.90
N VAL A 191 -5.75 10.66 10.69
CA VAL A 191 -5.94 9.97 9.41
C VAL A 191 -7.41 9.56 9.31
N VAL A 192 -8.12 10.15 8.35
CA VAL A 192 -9.54 9.88 8.10
C VAL A 192 -9.80 9.67 6.62
N LYS A 193 -10.82 8.89 6.33
CA LYS A 193 -11.35 8.76 4.97
C LYS A 193 -12.22 9.99 4.65
N LYS A 194 -11.99 10.56 3.46
CA LYS A 194 -12.76 11.68 2.93
C LYS A 194 -13.98 11.20 2.15
#